data_977ffda6f7886d08122cf1d90e95b2fd
#
_entry.id   977ffda6f7886d08122cf1d90e95b2fd
#
_cell.length_a   1.000
_cell.length_b   1.000
_cell.length_c   1.000
_cell.angle_alpha   90.00
_cell.angle_beta   90.00
_cell.angle_gamma   90.00
#
_symmetry.space_group_name_H-M   'P 1'
#
loop_
_entity.id
_entity.type
_entity.pdbx_description
1 polymer ?
#
loop_
_entity_poly.entity_id
_entity_poly.type
_entity_poly.pdbx_seq_one_letter_code
_entity_poly.pdbx_strand_id
1 'polypeptide(L)'
;IHRLPGTVFSNVDERGDYPSEEVAAIDLDTLTHLVIKWITEVYHRRKHRELKMPPLTAWIEGEQQRIIEMPAYPEQLDVLVGIPAKRTLWHYGIENDCLRYNSQALQLLRTRVGGNPMVSFKFYEHDVGYIHVFDEINQEYIRVTAVDAEYATGLTSHLHALIRQYAKRKYGTEQYEELMLQAKQEI
;
A
#
# COMPACT_ATOMS: atom_id res chain seq x y z
N ILE A 1 -16.84 15.94 -7.65
CA ILE A 1 -15.56 16.33 -7.03
C ILE A 1 -15.40 17.85 -7.09
N HIS A 2 -15.57 18.52 -8.25
CA HIS A 2 -15.38 19.98 -8.42
C HIS A 2 -16.31 20.90 -7.56
N ARG A 3 -17.21 20.35 -6.75
CA ARG A 3 -18.06 21.10 -5.84
C ARG A 3 -17.64 21.00 -4.37
N LEU A 4 -16.55 20.29 -4.10
CA LEU A 4 -16.01 20.18 -2.76
C LEU A 4 -15.18 21.43 -2.41
N PRO A 5 -15.25 21.93 -1.16
CA PRO A 5 -14.38 23.01 -0.71
C PRO A 5 -12.89 22.65 -0.91
N GLY A 6 -12.09 23.61 -1.36
CA GLY A 6 -10.67 23.38 -1.62
C GLY A 6 -10.35 22.63 -2.91
N THR A 7 -11.35 22.40 -3.79
CA THR A 7 -11.09 21.70 -5.07
C THR A 7 -10.15 22.52 -5.96
N VAL A 8 -9.24 21.79 -6.64
CA VAL A 8 -8.45 22.37 -7.73
C VAL A 8 -9.24 22.20 -9.02
N PHE A 9 -9.52 23.27 -9.72
CA PHE A 9 -10.26 23.27 -10.97
C PHE A 9 -9.43 22.64 -12.10
N SER A 10 -10.09 22.28 -13.21
CA SER A 10 -9.42 21.62 -14.34
C SER A 10 -8.39 22.49 -15.04
N ASN A 11 -8.52 23.79 -14.93
CA ASN A 11 -7.58 24.77 -15.47
C ASN A 11 -7.55 26.06 -14.63
N VAL A 12 -6.56 26.91 -14.91
CA VAL A 12 -6.32 28.16 -14.17
C VAL A 12 -7.45 29.17 -14.40
N ASP A 13 -8.04 29.20 -15.61
CA ASP A 13 -9.11 30.13 -15.96
C ASP A 13 -10.41 29.81 -15.20
N GLU A 14 -10.71 28.55 -15.02
CA GLU A 14 -11.85 28.08 -14.20
C GLU A 14 -11.63 28.34 -12.70
N ARG A 15 -10.39 28.28 -12.24
CA ARG A 15 -10.03 28.54 -10.84
C ARG A 15 -10.16 30.03 -10.51
N GLY A 16 -9.72 30.93 -11.40
CA GLY A 16 -9.62 32.37 -11.14
C GLY A 16 -8.89 32.64 -9.81
N ASP A 17 -9.43 33.55 -9.00
CA ASP A 17 -8.87 33.93 -7.70
C ASP A 17 -9.36 33.04 -6.53
N TYR A 18 -9.93 31.86 -6.80
CA TYR A 18 -10.44 30.97 -5.75
C TYR A 18 -9.30 30.41 -4.87
N PRO A 19 -9.28 30.70 -3.54
CA PRO A 19 -8.19 30.31 -2.65
C PRO A 19 -8.34 28.84 -2.21
N SER A 20 -8.07 27.89 -3.11
CA SER A 20 -8.31 26.46 -2.90
C SER A 20 -7.64 25.93 -1.62
N GLU A 21 -6.44 26.41 -1.30
CA GLU A 21 -5.66 25.97 -0.14
C GLU A 21 -6.23 26.47 1.19
N GLU A 22 -6.74 27.72 1.21
CA GLU A 22 -7.33 28.32 2.41
C GLU A 22 -8.73 27.76 2.72
N VAL A 23 -9.43 27.30 1.68
CA VAL A 23 -10.81 26.77 1.78
C VAL A 23 -10.82 25.25 1.90
N ALA A 24 -9.66 24.57 1.76
CA ALA A 24 -9.55 23.13 1.94
C ALA A 24 -9.88 22.76 3.40
N ALA A 25 -11.06 22.18 3.61
CA ALA A 25 -11.58 21.84 4.94
C ALA A 25 -11.86 20.33 5.11
N ILE A 26 -11.44 19.52 4.15
CA ILE A 26 -11.73 18.09 4.12
C ILE A 26 -10.41 17.31 4.22
N ASP A 27 -10.28 16.49 5.27
CA ASP A 27 -9.16 15.56 5.40
C ASP A 27 -9.26 14.39 4.38
N LEU A 28 -8.17 13.65 4.21
CA LEU A 28 -8.07 12.58 3.22
C LEU A 28 -9.06 11.43 3.49
N ASP A 29 -9.29 11.10 4.76
CA ASP A 29 -10.20 10.00 5.14
C ASP A 29 -11.64 10.38 4.83
N THR A 30 -12.05 11.59 5.18
CA THR A 30 -13.36 12.13 4.83
C THR A 30 -13.54 12.20 3.30
N LEU A 31 -12.54 12.67 2.55
CA LEU A 31 -12.58 12.69 1.10
C LEU A 31 -12.75 11.28 0.52
N THR A 32 -11.98 10.34 1.00
CA THR A 32 -12.06 8.92 0.58
C THR A 32 -13.46 8.36 0.83
N HIS A 33 -14.01 8.59 2.02
CA HIS A 33 -15.38 8.17 2.35
C HIS A 33 -16.42 8.79 1.41
N LEU A 34 -16.34 10.10 1.15
CA LEU A 34 -17.26 10.80 0.26
C LEU A 34 -17.17 10.29 -1.19
N VAL A 35 -15.95 10.00 -1.67
CA VAL A 35 -15.75 9.44 -3.02
C VAL A 35 -16.34 8.04 -3.12
N ILE A 36 -16.08 7.16 -2.16
CA ILE A 36 -16.65 5.80 -2.12
C ILE A 36 -18.18 5.89 -2.08
N LYS A 37 -18.73 6.70 -1.21
CA LYS A 37 -20.17 6.92 -1.10
C LYS A 37 -20.78 7.44 -2.40
N TRP A 38 -20.14 8.40 -3.05
CA TRP A 38 -20.60 8.89 -4.34
C TRP A 38 -20.56 7.82 -5.43
N ILE A 39 -19.50 6.99 -5.48
CA ILE A 39 -19.38 5.88 -6.43
C ILE A 39 -20.52 4.88 -6.21
N THR A 40 -20.74 4.44 -4.99
CA THR A 40 -21.71 3.37 -4.66
C THR A 40 -23.16 3.83 -4.75
N GLU A 41 -23.47 5.03 -4.27
CA GLU A 41 -24.85 5.52 -4.18
C GLU A 41 -25.32 6.31 -5.41
N VAL A 42 -24.38 6.98 -6.10
CA VAL A 42 -24.73 7.84 -7.25
C VAL A 42 -24.24 7.25 -8.57
N TYR A 43 -22.93 7.05 -8.71
CA TYR A 43 -22.37 6.64 -10.00
C TYR A 43 -22.83 5.24 -10.42
N HIS A 44 -22.76 4.27 -9.54
CA HIS A 44 -23.18 2.89 -9.85
C HIS A 44 -24.67 2.75 -10.16
N ARG A 45 -25.50 3.66 -9.65
CA ARG A 45 -26.98 3.62 -9.82
C ARG A 45 -27.48 4.53 -10.92
N ARG A 46 -26.64 5.42 -11.44
CA ARG A 46 -27.04 6.37 -12.48
C ARG A 46 -26.78 5.76 -13.86
N LYS A 47 -27.70 6.01 -14.82
CA LYS A 47 -27.54 5.56 -16.21
C LYS A 47 -26.22 6.10 -16.79
N HIS A 48 -25.34 5.20 -17.19
CA HIS A 48 -24.08 5.54 -17.83
C HIS A 48 -24.28 5.74 -19.34
N ARG A 49 -23.61 6.74 -19.90
CA ARG A 49 -23.81 7.14 -21.30
C ARG A 49 -23.47 6.01 -22.29
N GLU A 50 -22.34 5.36 -22.10
CA GLU A 50 -21.84 4.30 -22.97
C GLU A 50 -22.57 2.97 -22.73
N LEU A 51 -22.77 2.59 -21.47
CA LEU A 51 -23.44 1.33 -21.12
C LEU A 51 -24.95 1.36 -21.38
N LYS A 52 -25.55 2.55 -21.53
CA LYS A 52 -27.01 2.77 -21.67
C LYS A 52 -27.84 2.27 -20.47
N MET A 53 -27.19 1.78 -19.42
CA MET A 53 -27.76 1.30 -18.17
C MET A 53 -26.89 1.71 -16.99
N PRO A 54 -27.35 1.57 -15.73
CA PRO A 54 -26.51 1.77 -14.55
C PRO A 54 -25.34 0.77 -14.53
N PRO A 55 -24.10 1.18 -14.15
CA PRO A 55 -22.97 0.27 -13.99
C PRO A 55 -23.26 -0.93 -13.10
N LEU A 56 -24.00 -0.72 -11.99
CA LEU A 56 -24.41 -1.81 -11.10
C LEU A 56 -25.28 -2.86 -11.82
N THR A 57 -26.20 -2.43 -12.68
CA THR A 57 -27.04 -3.36 -13.44
C THR A 57 -26.19 -4.17 -14.43
N ALA A 58 -25.27 -3.52 -15.15
CA ALA A 58 -24.36 -4.21 -16.05
C ALA A 58 -23.46 -5.21 -15.32
N TRP A 59 -23.01 -4.87 -14.10
CA TRP A 59 -22.24 -5.79 -13.26
C TRP A 59 -23.04 -7.03 -12.86
N ILE A 60 -24.26 -6.85 -12.35
CA ILE A 60 -25.14 -7.96 -11.94
C ILE A 60 -25.46 -8.89 -13.12
N GLU A 61 -25.75 -8.33 -14.31
CA GLU A 61 -25.98 -9.11 -15.52
C GLU A 61 -24.74 -9.90 -15.94
N GLY A 62 -23.54 -9.28 -15.83
CA GLY A 62 -22.27 -9.95 -16.13
C GLY A 62 -21.94 -11.07 -15.14
N GLU A 63 -22.22 -10.87 -13.85
CA GLU A 63 -22.02 -11.87 -12.80
C GLU A 63 -22.88 -13.11 -12.99
N GLN A 64 -24.11 -12.95 -13.50
CA GLN A 64 -24.98 -14.08 -13.84
C GLN A 64 -24.44 -14.95 -14.99
N GLN A 65 -23.60 -14.35 -15.86
CA GLN A 65 -23.03 -15.05 -17.01
C GLN A 65 -21.69 -15.72 -16.70
N ARG A 66 -21.00 -15.28 -15.63
CA ARG A 66 -19.69 -15.78 -15.25
C ARG A 66 -19.53 -15.82 -13.73
N ILE A 67 -19.22 -17.00 -13.21
CA ILE A 67 -18.90 -17.15 -11.80
C ILE A 67 -17.60 -16.38 -11.51
N ILE A 68 -17.69 -15.43 -10.59
CA ILE A 68 -16.51 -14.71 -10.07
C ILE A 68 -15.96 -15.53 -8.89
N GLU A 69 -14.83 -16.17 -9.13
CA GLU A 69 -14.11 -16.86 -8.06
C GLU A 69 -13.47 -15.84 -7.13
N MET A 70 -13.96 -15.78 -5.91
CA MET A 70 -13.36 -14.98 -4.84
C MET A 70 -12.40 -15.84 -4.03
N PRO A 71 -11.22 -15.31 -3.64
CA PRO A 71 -10.33 -16.01 -2.74
C PRO A 71 -11.04 -16.37 -1.45
N ALA A 72 -10.81 -17.60 -0.95
CA ALA A 72 -11.43 -18.09 0.28
C ALA A 72 -11.01 -17.27 1.53
N TYR A 73 -9.83 -16.66 1.47
CA TYR A 73 -9.26 -15.87 2.58
C TYR A 73 -8.79 -14.51 2.08
N PRO A 74 -9.08 -13.41 2.82
CA PRO A 74 -8.65 -12.05 2.47
C PRO A 74 -7.13 -11.91 2.28
N GLU A 75 -6.33 -12.67 3.05
CA GLU A 75 -4.86 -12.66 2.96
C GLU A 75 -4.34 -13.09 1.59
N GLN A 76 -5.12 -13.87 0.84
CA GLN A 76 -4.77 -14.24 -0.54
C GLN A 76 -4.88 -13.06 -1.49
N LEU A 77 -5.76 -12.09 -1.21
CA LEU A 77 -5.86 -10.85 -1.99
C LEU A 77 -4.62 -9.98 -1.80
N ASP A 78 -4.11 -9.88 -0.59
CA ASP A 78 -2.87 -9.15 -0.30
C ASP A 78 -1.72 -9.69 -1.16
N VAL A 79 -1.57 -11.02 -1.20
CA VAL A 79 -0.54 -11.64 -2.02
C VAL A 79 -0.69 -11.32 -3.52
N LEU A 80 -1.93 -11.21 -4.03
CA LEU A 80 -2.16 -10.90 -5.44
C LEU A 80 -1.72 -9.48 -5.81
N VAL A 81 -1.98 -8.50 -4.94
CA VAL A 81 -1.69 -7.09 -5.22
C VAL A 81 -0.25 -6.66 -4.86
N GLY A 82 0.50 -7.52 -4.16
CA GLY A 82 1.88 -7.23 -3.76
C GLY A 82 2.83 -7.09 -4.94
N ILE A 83 3.77 -6.15 -4.82
CA ILE A 83 4.81 -5.89 -5.82
C ILE A 83 5.91 -6.94 -5.68
N PRO A 84 6.22 -7.72 -6.75
CA PRO A 84 7.21 -8.77 -6.67
C PRO A 84 8.64 -8.21 -6.67
N ALA A 85 9.50 -8.80 -5.83
CA ALA A 85 10.92 -8.53 -5.78
C ALA A 85 11.71 -9.79 -5.41
N LYS A 86 13.03 -9.71 -5.54
CA LYS A 86 13.96 -10.77 -5.11
C LYS A 86 15.09 -10.20 -4.29
N ARG A 87 15.45 -10.86 -3.20
CA ARG A 87 16.58 -10.50 -2.34
C ARG A 87 17.22 -11.76 -1.77
N THR A 88 18.45 -11.61 -1.31
CA THR A 88 19.16 -12.66 -0.58
C THR A 88 18.59 -12.75 0.84
N LEU A 89 18.31 -13.96 1.28
CA LEU A 89 17.89 -14.27 2.63
C LEU A 89 19.13 -14.51 3.51
N TRP A 90 19.44 -13.57 4.36
CA TRP A 90 20.54 -13.60 5.30
C TRP A 90 20.13 -14.18 6.66
N HIS A 91 21.10 -14.42 7.53
CA HIS A 91 20.85 -14.85 8.92
C HIS A 91 20.02 -13.84 9.72
N TYR A 92 20.06 -12.56 9.38
CA TYR A 92 19.26 -11.49 9.99
C TYR A 92 17.92 -11.24 9.26
N GLY A 93 17.64 -11.99 8.20
CA GLY A 93 16.42 -11.86 7.41
C GLY A 93 16.64 -11.29 6.01
N ILE A 94 15.61 -10.64 5.50
CA ILE A 94 15.60 -9.94 4.21
C ILE A 94 15.64 -8.44 4.48
N GLU A 95 16.44 -7.72 3.70
CA GLU A 95 16.46 -6.27 3.70
C GLU A 95 15.82 -5.73 2.42
N ASN A 96 14.85 -4.84 2.59
CA ASN A 96 14.23 -4.11 1.49
C ASN A 96 13.95 -2.67 1.93
N ASP A 97 14.44 -1.70 1.14
CA ASP A 97 14.30 -0.27 1.41
C ASP A 97 14.79 0.18 2.80
N CYS A 98 15.92 -0.38 3.27
CA CYS A 98 16.48 -0.15 4.61
C CYS A 98 15.56 -0.63 5.76
N LEU A 99 14.58 -1.47 5.48
CA LEU A 99 13.82 -2.20 6.48
C LEU A 99 14.25 -3.66 6.47
N ARG A 100 14.38 -4.22 7.68
CA ARG A 100 14.71 -5.64 7.86
C ARG A 100 13.44 -6.40 8.23
N TYR A 101 13.26 -7.55 7.56
CA TYR A 101 12.13 -8.45 7.77
C TYR A 101 12.66 -9.80 8.21
N ASN A 102 12.20 -10.28 9.35
CA ASN A 102 12.65 -11.57 9.87
C ASN A 102 11.54 -12.28 10.65
N SER A 103 11.56 -13.61 10.62
CA SER A 103 10.70 -14.47 11.42
C SER A 103 11.33 -15.84 11.61
N GLN A 104 10.86 -16.59 12.60
CA GLN A 104 11.31 -17.97 12.80
C GLN A 104 11.04 -18.83 11.56
N ALA A 105 9.87 -18.70 10.94
CA ALA A 105 9.52 -19.44 9.72
C ALA A 105 10.49 -19.14 8.57
N LEU A 106 10.88 -17.87 8.41
CA LEU A 106 11.85 -17.46 7.41
C LEU A 106 13.24 -18.06 7.65
N GLN A 107 13.69 -18.13 8.89
CA GLN A 107 14.99 -18.74 9.23
C GLN A 107 14.96 -20.27 9.09
N LEU A 108 13.82 -20.92 9.33
CA LEU A 108 13.64 -22.33 9.01
C LEU A 108 13.72 -22.59 7.50
N LEU A 109 13.09 -21.74 6.68
CA LEU A 109 13.22 -21.81 5.22
C LEU A 109 14.70 -21.69 4.81
N ARG A 110 15.45 -20.71 5.33
CA ARG A 110 16.88 -20.54 5.06
C ARG A 110 17.69 -21.79 5.40
N THR A 111 17.41 -22.39 6.54
CA THR A 111 18.10 -23.62 7.00
C THR A 111 17.78 -24.82 6.10
N ARG A 112 16.57 -24.95 5.62
CA ARG A 112 16.15 -26.04 4.72
C ARG A 112 16.77 -25.90 3.33
N VAL A 113 16.81 -24.69 2.78
CA VAL A 113 17.40 -24.43 1.46
C VAL A 113 18.94 -24.47 1.53
N GLY A 114 19.51 -24.05 2.65
CA GLY A 114 20.96 -23.97 2.89
C GLY A 114 21.60 -22.67 2.40
N GLY A 115 22.61 -22.21 3.13
CA GLY A 115 23.35 -20.99 2.80
C GLY A 115 22.53 -19.70 2.92
N ASN A 116 22.74 -18.81 1.96
CA ASN A 116 22.00 -17.55 1.84
C ASN A 116 21.30 -17.52 0.48
N PRO A 117 20.13 -18.17 0.36
CA PRO A 117 19.43 -18.27 -0.93
C PRO A 117 18.84 -16.94 -1.35
N MET A 118 18.71 -16.77 -2.67
CA MET A 118 17.89 -15.71 -3.23
C MET A 118 16.42 -16.16 -3.18
N VAL A 119 15.56 -15.37 -2.55
CA VAL A 119 14.14 -15.67 -2.42
C VAL A 119 13.28 -14.62 -3.11
N SER A 120 12.16 -15.08 -3.65
CA SER A 120 11.13 -14.20 -4.21
C SER A 120 10.20 -13.75 -3.08
N PHE A 121 9.83 -12.47 -3.08
CA PHE A 121 8.89 -11.95 -2.10
C PHE A 121 8.02 -10.85 -2.73
N LYS A 122 6.95 -10.49 -2.04
CA LYS A 122 6.08 -9.38 -2.38
C LYS A 122 6.05 -8.37 -1.26
N PHE A 123 6.12 -7.09 -1.60
CA PHE A 123 6.02 -5.96 -0.69
C PHE A 123 4.87 -5.05 -1.09
N TYR A 124 4.49 -4.11 -0.23
CA TYR A 124 3.27 -3.30 -0.36
C TYR A 124 3.58 -1.81 -0.19
N GLU A 125 3.02 -0.98 -1.08
CA GLU A 125 3.20 0.48 -0.98
C GLU A 125 2.37 1.11 0.13
N HIS A 126 1.25 0.48 0.48
CA HIS A 126 0.34 0.98 1.51
C HIS A 126 0.75 0.62 2.94
N ASP A 127 1.57 -0.43 3.13
CA ASP A 127 2.08 -0.84 4.44
C ASP A 127 3.43 -1.54 4.29
N VAL A 128 4.50 -0.87 4.72
CA VAL A 128 5.85 -1.44 4.72
C VAL A 128 6.13 -2.31 5.96
N GLY A 129 5.15 -2.51 6.83
CA GLY A 129 5.31 -3.29 8.07
C GLY A 129 5.44 -4.79 7.85
N TYR A 130 5.17 -5.30 6.65
CA TYR A 130 5.29 -6.72 6.34
C TYR A 130 5.58 -6.98 4.86
N ILE A 131 6.08 -8.19 4.59
CA ILE A 131 6.27 -8.75 3.25
C ILE A 131 5.71 -10.17 3.21
N HIS A 132 5.43 -10.69 2.02
CA HIS A 132 5.13 -12.09 1.80
C HIS A 132 6.26 -12.76 1.02
N VAL A 133 6.96 -13.68 1.65
CA VAL A 133 8.08 -14.43 1.06
C VAL A 133 7.56 -15.75 0.51
N PHE A 134 7.89 -16.07 -0.74
CA PHE A 134 7.48 -17.31 -1.37
C PHE A 134 8.40 -18.47 -0.94
N ASP A 135 7.80 -19.46 -0.30
CA ASP A 135 8.46 -20.72 0.01
C ASP A 135 8.31 -21.68 -1.18
N GLU A 136 9.39 -21.86 -1.94
CA GLU A 136 9.41 -22.73 -3.11
C GLU A 136 9.24 -24.22 -2.76
N ILE A 137 9.56 -24.61 -1.52
CA ILE A 137 9.44 -26.01 -1.08
C ILE A 137 7.99 -26.37 -0.82
N ASN A 138 7.27 -25.52 -0.06
CA ASN A 138 5.88 -25.74 0.29
C ASN A 138 4.88 -25.11 -0.69
N GLN A 139 5.35 -24.34 -1.67
CA GLN A 139 4.52 -23.61 -2.67
C GLN A 139 3.52 -22.66 -2.02
N GLU A 140 3.92 -21.97 -0.96
CA GLU A 140 3.08 -21.05 -0.19
C GLU A 140 3.81 -19.74 0.13
N TYR A 141 3.05 -18.72 0.48
CA TYR A 141 3.59 -17.45 0.93
C TYR A 141 3.65 -17.37 2.45
N ILE A 142 4.82 -17.04 2.99
CA ILE A 142 5.05 -16.81 4.41
C ILE A 142 4.97 -15.30 4.65
N ARG A 143 4.05 -14.86 5.51
CA ARG A 143 4.00 -13.46 5.96
C ARG A 143 5.12 -13.21 6.96
N VAL A 144 5.94 -12.20 6.70
CA VAL A 144 7.09 -11.82 7.51
C VAL A 144 6.97 -10.35 7.87
N THR A 145 6.96 -10.03 9.16
CA THR A 145 6.88 -8.65 9.65
C THR A 145 8.24 -7.97 9.67
N ALA A 146 8.23 -6.66 9.61
CA ALA A 146 9.43 -5.86 9.84
C ALA A 146 9.95 -6.10 11.27
N VAL A 147 11.27 -6.10 11.44
CA VAL A 147 11.93 -6.25 12.75
C VAL A 147 11.58 -5.07 13.65
N ASP A 148 11.59 -3.87 13.09
CA ASP A 148 11.09 -2.67 13.77
C ASP A 148 9.61 -2.45 13.41
N ALA A 149 8.75 -3.23 14.06
CA ALA A 149 7.31 -3.18 13.82
C ALA A 149 6.67 -1.87 14.31
N GLU A 150 7.20 -1.26 15.36
CA GLU A 150 6.72 0.02 15.89
C GLU A 150 6.89 1.14 14.86
N TYR A 151 8.02 1.14 14.18
CA TYR A 151 8.27 2.08 13.11
C TYR A 151 7.43 1.79 11.86
N ALA A 152 7.42 0.54 11.40
CA ALA A 152 7.03 0.17 10.04
C ALA A 152 5.53 -0.12 9.86
N THR A 153 4.82 -0.57 10.92
CA THR A 153 3.42 -0.99 10.80
C THR A 153 2.52 0.18 10.40
N GLY A 154 1.71 -0.02 9.35
CA GLY A 154 0.79 0.98 8.81
C GLY A 154 1.47 2.15 8.09
N LEU A 155 2.80 2.10 7.92
CA LEU A 155 3.57 3.14 7.24
C LEU A 155 3.58 2.89 5.73
N THR A 156 3.21 3.90 4.94
CA THR A 156 3.29 3.81 3.47
C THR A 156 4.73 3.93 2.97
N SER A 157 5.05 3.31 1.82
CA SER A 157 6.36 3.45 1.17
C SER A 157 6.74 4.91 0.91
N HIS A 158 5.76 5.73 0.52
CA HIS A 158 5.98 7.15 0.28
C HIS A 158 6.41 7.89 1.56
N LEU A 159 5.67 7.70 2.66
CA LEU A 159 5.99 8.33 3.93
C LEU A 159 7.32 7.80 4.48
N HIS A 160 7.60 6.50 4.35
CA HIS A 160 8.90 5.92 4.67
C HIS A 160 10.05 6.61 3.92
N ALA A 161 9.89 6.85 2.62
CA ALA A 161 10.90 7.55 1.82
C ALA A 161 11.12 9.00 2.30
N LEU A 162 10.05 9.73 2.65
CA LEU A 162 10.14 11.08 3.22
C LEU A 162 10.86 11.10 4.57
N ILE A 163 10.50 10.19 5.47
CA ILE A 163 11.15 10.05 6.78
C ILE A 163 12.65 9.77 6.60
N ARG A 164 13.03 8.86 5.70
CA ARG A 164 14.43 8.58 5.39
C ARG A 164 15.18 9.81 4.89
N GLN A 165 14.58 10.58 4.00
CA GLN A 165 15.19 11.82 3.50
C GLN A 165 15.37 12.84 4.62
N TYR A 166 14.36 13.01 5.47
CA TYR A 166 14.43 13.88 6.63
C TYR A 166 15.51 13.44 7.61
N ALA A 167 15.51 12.15 8.01
CA ALA A 167 16.48 11.59 8.93
C ALA A 167 17.93 11.75 8.43
N LYS A 168 18.18 11.44 7.14
CA LYS A 168 19.50 11.65 6.51
C LYS A 168 19.95 13.10 6.56
N ARG A 169 19.04 14.04 6.33
CA ARG A 169 19.34 15.48 6.35
C ARG A 169 19.65 15.98 7.76
N LYS A 170 18.91 15.49 8.76
CA LYS A 170 18.99 15.96 10.14
C LYS A 170 20.11 15.28 10.93
N TYR A 171 20.26 13.96 10.80
CA TYR A 171 21.17 13.16 11.63
C TYR A 171 22.43 12.69 10.90
N GLY A 172 22.50 12.94 9.58
CA GLY A 172 23.63 12.49 8.77
C GLY A 172 23.50 11.06 8.26
N THR A 173 24.38 10.68 7.35
CA THR A 173 24.26 9.41 6.61
C THR A 173 24.60 8.16 7.43
N GLU A 174 25.35 8.30 8.52
CA GLU A 174 25.85 7.17 9.32
C GLU A 174 24.87 6.72 10.41
N GLN A 175 24.05 7.63 10.95
CA GLN A 175 23.18 7.37 12.10
C GLN A 175 21.68 7.37 11.80
N TYR A 176 21.28 7.70 10.57
CA TYR A 176 19.85 7.91 10.27
C TYR A 176 18.99 6.64 10.45
N GLU A 177 19.56 5.45 10.24
CA GLU A 177 18.81 4.18 10.36
C GLU A 177 18.35 3.92 11.79
N GLU A 178 19.20 4.23 12.79
CA GLU A 178 18.87 4.06 14.21
C GLU A 178 17.86 5.10 14.71
N LEU A 179 17.75 6.23 14.02
CA LEU A 179 16.91 7.37 14.42
C LEU A 179 15.64 7.53 13.59
N MET A 180 15.30 6.52 12.80
CA MET A 180 14.10 6.55 11.93
C MET A 180 12.80 6.70 12.73
N LEU A 181 12.67 6.01 13.85
CA LEU A 181 11.49 6.11 14.71
C LEU A 181 11.34 7.53 15.28
N GLN A 182 12.44 8.13 15.74
CA GLN A 182 12.43 9.52 16.20
C GLN A 182 12.08 10.49 15.07
N ALA A 183 12.64 10.30 13.88
CA ALA A 183 12.31 11.10 12.71
C ALA A 183 10.83 11.00 12.32
N LYS A 184 10.21 9.83 12.48
CA LYS A 184 8.76 9.61 12.25
C LYS A 184 7.90 10.42 13.22
N GLN A 185 8.33 10.60 14.45
CA GLN A 185 7.60 11.36 15.48
C GLN A 185 7.69 12.88 15.30
N GLU A 186 8.69 13.34 14.54
CA GLU A 186 8.96 14.76 14.31
C GLU A 186 8.32 15.31 13.03
N ILE A 187 7.82 14.45 12.14
CA ILE A 187 7.14 14.81 10.90
C ILE A 187 5.62 14.77 11.10
#